data_2af5892ff881e2f9f5ff990af2a34f7a
#
_entry.id   2af5892ff881e2f9f5ff990af2a34f7a
#
_cell.length_a   1.000
_cell.length_b   1.000
_cell.length_c   1.000
_cell.angle_alpha   90.00
_cell.angle_beta   90.00
_cell.angle_gamma   90.00
#
_symmetry.space_group_name_H-M   'P 1'
#
loop_
_entity.id
_entity.type
_entity.pdbx_description
1 polymer ?
#
loop_
_entity_poly.entity_id
_entity_poly.type
_entity_poly.pdbx_seq_one_letter_code
_entity_poly.pdbx_strand_id
1 'polypeptide(L)'
;ATPAAAASSSSSAGSSDEDANPVALNNGGKSSEVGVTPKSEDFNRWYLDVIRECQLADYGPARGTMVIRPYGYAIWEGIQKWMDARFKETGHENAYFPQLIPYSFITKEASHVEGFAPELALVTMGGGKVLEEPLVVRPTSETIVNHMFSQWIQSYRDLPLLMNQWANVHRWEMRTRPFIRTLEFLWQEGHTAHATAEEAETEAVQMINVYREFAETVAAMPVVVGRKSRKEQFAGANCTYTIEAMMGDKKALQAGTSHNLGQN
;
A
#
# COMPACT_ATOMS: atom_id res chain seq x y z
N ALA A 1 19.90 42.45 -5.37
CA ALA A 1 18.73 43.24 -5.00
C ALA A 1 17.55 42.28 -4.68
N THR A 2 17.35 42.10 -3.40
CA THR A 2 16.20 41.39 -2.81
C THR A 2 14.98 42.32 -2.82
N PRO A 3 13.77 41.79 -2.88
CA PRO A 3 12.79 42.31 -1.97
C PRO A 3 12.07 41.22 -1.14
N ALA A 4 11.68 41.72 0.00
CA ALA A 4 11.23 41.17 1.22
C ALA A 4 9.83 40.54 1.21
N ALA A 5 9.62 39.80 2.27
CA ALA A 5 8.42 39.11 2.73
C ALA A 5 7.18 40.00 2.88
N ALA A 6 6.01 39.35 2.71
CA ALA A 6 4.80 39.81 3.36
C ALA A 6 4.11 38.59 4.00
N ALA A 7 4.08 38.61 5.33
CA ALA A 7 3.34 37.72 6.16
C ALA A 7 1.87 38.17 6.21
N SER A 8 0.93 37.29 6.04
CA SER A 8 -0.45 37.49 6.44
C SER A 8 -0.84 36.44 7.48
N SER A 9 -1.05 36.93 8.70
CA SER A 9 -1.60 36.24 9.84
C SER A 9 -3.09 35.97 9.65
N SER A 10 -3.51 34.73 9.79
CA SER A 10 -4.89 34.40 10.12
C SER A 10 -4.89 33.43 11.31
N SER A 11 -5.38 33.95 12.43
CA SER A 11 -5.71 33.24 13.64
C SER A 11 -6.86 32.26 13.39
N SER A 12 -6.68 31.00 13.75
CA SER A 12 -7.78 30.10 14.02
C SER A 12 -7.48 29.26 15.26
N ALA A 13 -8.52 29.17 16.07
CA ALA A 13 -8.58 28.67 17.42
C ALA A 13 -8.00 27.26 17.62
N GLY A 14 -7.37 27.06 18.78
CA GLY A 14 -6.89 25.80 19.25
C GLY A 14 -8.00 24.79 19.48
N SER A 15 -7.78 23.60 18.98
CA SER A 15 -8.28 22.37 19.56
C SER A 15 -7.05 21.59 20.02
N SER A 16 -6.97 21.41 21.34
CA SER A 16 -5.98 20.57 22.00
C SER A 16 -6.24 19.12 21.62
N ASP A 17 -5.61 18.64 20.54
CA ASP A 17 -5.42 17.21 20.32
C ASP A 17 -4.20 16.78 21.11
N GLU A 18 -4.46 16.10 22.21
CA GLU A 18 -3.46 15.38 22.97
C GLU A 18 -2.66 14.48 22.02
N ASP A 19 -1.35 14.70 21.95
CA ASP A 19 -0.38 13.81 21.34
C ASP A 19 -0.53 12.41 21.93
N ALA A 20 -1.32 11.56 21.29
CA ALA A 20 -1.42 10.15 21.66
C ALA A 20 -0.09 9.48 21.33
N ASN A 21 0.79 9.47 22.31
CA ASN A 21 1.98 8.65 22.34
C ASN A 21 1.54 7.21 22.04
N PRO A 22 2.12 6.47 21.04
CA PRO A 22 1.73 5.10 20.76
C PRO A 22 1.96 4.28 22.03
N VAL A 23 0.86 3.86 22.65
CA VAL A 23 0.89 2.96 23.80
C VAL A 23 1.58 1.68 23.36
N ALA A 24 2.72 1.34 23.95
CA ALA A 24 3.40 0.08 23.70
C ALA A 24 2.41 -1.07 23.88
N LEU A 25 2.35 -2.00 22.91
CA LEU A 25 1.52 -3.19 23.01
C LEU A 25 1.96 -4.09 24.20
N ASN A 26 3.17 -3.88 24.70
CA ASN A 26 3.74 -4.59 25.83
C ASN A 26 4.21 -3.60 26.89
N ASN A 27 3.34 -3.24 27.84
CA ASN A 27 3.78 -2.67 29.10
C ASN A 27 4.16 -3.84 30.01
N GLY A 28 5.46 -4.05 30.23
CA GLY A 28 6.00 -4.97 31.23
C GLY A 28 5.70 -4.49 32.66
N GLY A 29 4.46 -4.47 33.06
CA GLY A 29 3.97 -4.11 34.37
C GLY A 29 2.76 -4.96 34.71
N LYS A 30 2.88 -5.75 35.78
CA LYS A 30 1.89 -6.58 36.51
C LYS A 30 0.56 -6.79 35.78
N SER A 31 0.24 -8.04 35.46
CA SER A 31 -1.06 -8.50 34.98
C SER A 31 -2.19 -8.01 35.87
N SER A 32 -2.76 -6.87 35.56
CA SER A 32 -4.18 -6.67 35.80
C SER A 32 -4.90 -7.58 34.82
N GLU A 33 -5.99 -8.22 35.23
CA GLU A 33 -6.90 -8.98 34.36
C GLU A 33 -7.42 -8.06 33.24
N VAL A 34 -6.61 -7.86 32.22
CA VAL A 34 -6.94 -7.00 31.08
C VAL A 34 -7.52 -7.93 30.03
N GLY A 35 -8.81 -8.19 30.18
CA GLY A 35 -9.60 -8.76 29.09
C GLY A 35 -9.65 -7.81 27.89
N VAL A 36 -10.19 -8.31 26.77
CA VAL A 36 -10.44 -7.49 25.60
C VAL A 36 -11.54 -6.46 25.91
N THR A 37 -11.27 -5.19 25.68
CA THR A 37 -12.27 -4.12 25.81
C THR A 37 -13.49 -4.43 24.94
N PRO A 38 -14.73 -4.31 25.43
CA PRO A 38 -15.90 -4.53 24.61
C PRO A 38 -15.94 -3.61 23.40
N LYS A 39 -16.19 -4.16 22.22
CA LYS A 39 -16.25 -3.40 20.95
C LYS A 39 -17.25 -2.23 21.00
N SER A 40 -18.35 -2.39 21.77
CA SER A 40 -19.40 -1.39 21.94
C SER A 40 -18.99 -0.21 22.82
N GLU A 41 -17.99 -0.38 23.69
CA GLU A 41 -17.50 0.66 24.58
C GLU A 41 -16.41 1.51 23.89
N ASP A 42 -15.41 0.83 23.31
CA ASP A 42 -14.32 1.51 22.58
C ASP A 42 -13.81 0.60 21.45
N PHE A 43 -14.20 0.92 20.20
CA PHE A 43 -13.78 0.18 19.03
C PHE A 43 -12.26 0.22 18.80
N ASN A 44 -11.62 1.37 19.08
CA ASN A 44 -10.18 1.50 18.84
C ASN A 44 -9.39 0.67 19.86
N ARG A 45 -9.81 0.72 21.12
CA ARG A 45 -9.19 -0.08 22.17
C ARG A 45 -9.41 -1.58 21.94
N TRP A 46 -10.64 -1.98 21.62
CA TRP A 46 -10.96 -3.36 21.24
C TRP A 46 -10.05 -3.87 20.14
N TYR A 47 -9.84 -3.09 19.09
CA TYR A 47 -8.99 -3.46 17.97
C TYR A 47 -7.55 -3.75 18.40
N LEU A 48 -6.97 -2.87 19.21
CA LEU A 48 -5.60 -3.04 19.72
C LEU A 48 -5.49 -4.22 20.71
N ASP A 49 -6.49 -4.37 21.58
CA ASP A 49 -6.53 -5.48 22.53
C ASP A 49 -6.62 -6.84 21.80
N VAL A 50 -7.45 -6.95 20.75
CA VAL A 50 -7.54 -8.18 19.93
C VAL A 50 -6.20 -8.50 19.29
N ILE A 51 -5.51 -7.52 18.69
CA ILE A 51 -4.19 -7.74 18.07
C ILE A 51 -3.19 -8.26 19.11
N ARG A 52 -3.17 -7.67 20.29
CA ARG A 52 -2.27 -8.05 21.38
C ARG A 52 -2.59 -9.44 21.92
N GLU A 53 -3.84 -9.67 22.34
CA GLU A 53 -4.26 -10.93 22.99
C GLU A 53 -4.19 -12.13 22.03
N CYS A 54 -4.54 -11.93 20.78
CA CYS A 54 -4.38 -12.96 19.72
C CYS A 54 -2.92 -13.08 19.21
N GLN A 55 -2.00 -12.30 19.74
CA GLN A 55 -0.59 -12.32 19.35
C GLN A 55 -0.39 -12.16 17.82
N LEU A 56 -1.15 -11.27 17.20
CA LEU A 56 -1.09 -11.07 15.74
C LEU A 56 0.10 -10.21 15.31
N ALA A 57 0.40 -9.18 16.09
CA ALA A 57 1.50 -8.25 15.80
C ALA A 57 2.02 -7.57 17.07
N ASP A 58 3.25 -7.05 16.98
CA ASP A 58 3.87 -6.16 17.94
C ASP A 58 4.48 -4.95 17.22
N TYR A 59 4.70 -3.85 17.96
CA TYR A 59 5.47 -2.74 17.41
C TYR A 59 6.93 -3.12 17.24
N GLY A 60 7.51 -2.73 16.11
CA GLY A 60 8.93 -2.86 15.86
C GLY A 60 9.78 -1.87 16.69
N PRO A 61 11.10 -2.06 16.75
CA PRO A 61 12.00 -1.18 17.49
C PRO A 61 12.12 0.23 16.89
N ALA A 62 11.93 0.36 15.58
CA ALA A 62 11.86 1.67 14.93
C ALA A 62 10.43 2.19 14.94
N ARG A 63 10.26 3.50 15.19
CA ARG A 63 8.93 4.12 15.23
C ARG A 63 8.17 3.87 13.91
N GLY A 64 6.94 3.44 14.01
CA GLY A 64 6.06 3.20 12.86
C GLY A 64 6.23 1.84 12.19
N THR A 65 7.19 1.01 12.65
CA THR A 65 7.36 -0.35 12.17
C THR A 65 6.52 -1.34 13.00
N MET A 66 6.20 -2.48 12.39
CA MET A 66 5.39 -3.52 13.00
C MET A 66 6.02 -4.88 12.73
N VAL A 67 6.04 -5.73 13.74
CA VAL A 67 6.38 -7.15 13.61
C VAL A 67 5.08 -7.93 13.46
N ILE A 68 4.88 -8.61 12.33
CA ILE A 68 3.76 -9.54 12.17
C ILE A 68 4.18 -10.87 12.79
N ARG A 69 3.47 -11.29 13.85
CA ARG A 69 3.76 -12.52 14.58
C ARG A 69 3.19 -13.74 13.83
N PRO A 70 3.57 -14.98 14.20
CA PRO A 70 3.17 -16.17 13.45
C PRO A 70 1.67 -16.30 13.18
N TYR A 71 0.80 -16.01 14.14
CA TYR A 71 -0.66 -16.04 13.91
C TYR A 71 -1.13 -14.99 12.91
N GLY A 72 -0.59 -13.77 12.99
CA GLY A 72 -0.86 -12.72 12.00
C GLY A 72 -0.31 -13.08 10.63
N TYR A 73 0.89 -13.66 10.58
CA TYR A 73 1.52 -14.06 9.33
C TYR A 73 0.79 -15.24 8.66
N ALA A 74 0.22 -16.18 9.44
CA ALA A 74 -0.60 -17.26 8.92
C ALA A 74 -1.85 -16.75 8.18
N ILE A 75 -2.43 -15.61 8.61
CA ILE A 75 -3.51 -14.95 7.87
C ILE A 75 -3.00 -14.48 6.50
N TRP A 76 -1.82 -13.86 6.47
CA TRP A 76 -1.18 -13.43 5.23
C TRP A 76 -0.87 -14.59 4.29
N GLU A 77 -0.33 -15.70 4.79
CA GLU A 77 -0.10 -16.91 4.00
C GLU A 77 -1.39 -17.47 3.40
N GLY A 78 -2.50 -17.41 4.17
CA GLY A 78 -3.82 -17.80 3.67
C GLY A 78 -4.29 -16.91 2.51
N ILE A 79 -4.09 -15.59 2.62
CA ILE A 79 -4.38 -14.62 1.56
C ILE A 79 -3.54 -14.94 0.32
N GLN A 80 -2.22 -15.07 0.49
CA GLN A 80 -1.31 -15.38 -0.61
C GLN A 80 -1.71 -16.66 -1.32
N LYS A 81 -1.96 -17.73 -0.58
CA LYS A 81 -2.29 -19.04 -1.15
C LYS A 81 -3.52 -18.99 -2.04
N TRP A 82 -4.56 -18.33 -1.59
CA TRP A 82 -5.80 -18.22 -2.37
C TRP A 82 -5.63 -17.32 -3.59
N MET A 83 -5.08 -16.12 -3.39
CA MET A 83 -4.90 -15.14 -4.45
C MET A 83 -3.92 -15.62 -5.53
N ASP A 84 -2.80 -16.23 -5.12
CA ASP A 84 -1.79 -16.75 -6.05
C ASP A 84 -2.35 -17.83 -6.96
N ALA A 85 -3.22 -18.70 -6.44
CA ALA A 85 -3.92 -19.69 -7.24
C ALA A 85 -4.80 -19.03 -8.32
N ARG A 86 -5.56 -17.98 -7.94
CA ARG A 86 -6.42 -17.24 -8.88
C ARG A 86 -5.61 -16.49 -9.93
N PHE A 87 -4.48 -15.87 -9.55
CA PHE A 87 -3.61 -15.20 -10.52
C PHE A 87 -3.01 -16.18 -11.54
N LYS A 88 -2.61 -17.38 -11.11
CA LYS A 88 -2.13 -18.42 -12.02
C LYS A 88 -3.22 -18.96 -12.94
N GLU A 89 -4.45 -19.09 -12.46
CA GLU A 89 -5.60 -19.46 -13.30
C GLU A 89 -5.88 -18.43 -14.39
N THR A 90 -5.57 -17.14 -14.15
CA THR A 90 -5.69 -16.07 -15.13
C THR A 90 -4.44 -15.87 -15.99
N GLY A 91 -3.42 -16.72 -15.83
CA GLY A 91 -2.20 -16.73 -16.65
C GLY A 91 -1.06 -15.86 -16.13
N HIS A 92 -1.18 -15.30 -14.91
CA HIS A 92 -0.12 -14.48 -14.32
C HIS A 92 1.02 -15.33 -13.78
N GLU A 93 2.23 -14.84 -13.94
CA GLU A 93 3.46 -15.45 -13.41
C GLU A 93 4.06 -14.57 -12.34
N ASN A 94 4.58 -15.20 -11.25
CA ASN A 94 5.24 -14.46 -10.20
C ASN A 94 6.64 -14.04 -10.63
N ALA A 95 6.96 -12.78 -10.37
CA ALA A 95 8.28 -12.19 -10.54
C ALA A 95 8.73 -11.46 -9.26
N TYR A 96 9.97 -11.01 -9.22
CA TYR A 96 10.49 -10.19 -8.14
C TYR A 96 11.34 -9.06 -8.71
N PHE A 97 11.01 -7.83 -8.35
CA PHE A 97 11.72 -6.62 -8.75
C PHE A 97 12.50 -6.04 -7.57
N PRO A 98 13.62 -5.35 -7.82
CA PRO A 98 14.43 -4.77 -6.76
C PRO A 98 13.66 -3.82 -5.84
N GLN A 99 13.96 -3.90 -4.54
CA GLN A 99 13.40 -2.99 -3.55
C GLN A 99 13.94 -1.56 -3.67
N LEU A 100 15.20 -1.42 -4.09
CA LEU A 100 15.87 -0.13 -4.25
C LEU A 100 15.77 0.33 -5.70
N ILE A 101 15.22 1.52 -5.89
CA ILE A 101 14.97 2.12 -7.20
C ILE A 101 15.80 3.40 -7.32
N PRO A 102 16.50 3.65 -8.42
CA PRO A 102 17.20 4.93 -8.62
C PRO A 102 16.25 6.13 -8.47
N TYR A 103 16.65 7.15 -7.72
CA TYR A 103 15.80 8.33 -7.49
C TYR A 103 15.39 9.02 -8.81
N SER A 104 16.26 8.99 -9.82
CA SER A 104 15.99 9.52 -11.16
C SER A 104 14.80 8.84 -11.85
N PHE A 105 14.50 7.57 -11.52
CA PHE A 105 13.35 6.88 -12.10
C PHE A 105 12.03 7.45 -11.55
N ILE A 106 12.01 7.75 -10.26
CA ILE A 106 10.82 8.35 -9.62
C ILE A 106 10.62 9.78 -10.14
N THR A 107 11.69 10.57 -10.32
CA THR A 107 11.58 11.97 -10.73
C THR A 107 11.25 12.16 -12.21
N LYS A 108 11.55 11.18 -13.07
CA LYS A 108 11.17 11.24 -14.49
C LYS A 108 9.66 11.24 -14.71
N GLU A 109 8.92 10.63 -13.80
CA GLU A 109 7.46 10.59 -13.82
C GLU A 109 6.90 11.61 -12.81
N ALA A 110 7.07 12.90 -13.09
CA ALA A 110 6.73 14.00 -12.18
C ALA A 110 5.28 13.94 -11.67
N SER A 111 4.34 13.43 -12.45
CA SER A 111 2.95 13.22 -12.03
C SER A 111 2.79 12.13 -10.94
N HIS A 112 3.66 11.13 -10.93
CA HIS A 112 3.69 10.11 -9.88
C HIS A 112 4.37 10.63 -8.61
N VAL A 113 5.34 11.52 -8.74
CA VAL A 113 6.12 12.07 -7.61
C VAL A 113 5.28 12.99 -6.73
N GLU A 114 4.36 13.79 -7.29
CA GLU A 114 3.53 14.70 -6.50
C GLU A 114 2.70 13.95 -5.44
N GLY A 115 2.25 12.72 -5.73
CA GLY A 115 1.50 11.90 -4.77
C GLY A 115 2.37 11.24 -3.69
N PHE A 116 3.64 10.92 -3.98
CA PHE A 116 4.51 10.13 -3.09
C PHE A 116 5.69 10.92 -2.51
N ALA A 117 6.02 12.10 -3.03
CA ALA A 117 7.20 12.84 -2.61
C ALA A 117 7.38 13.01 -1.09
N PRO A 118 6.31 13.25 -0.29
CA PRO A 118 6.45 13.37 1.16
C PRO A 118 6.66 12.02 1.87
N GLU A 119 6.42 10.89 1.19
CA GLU A 119 6.39 9.55 1.76
C GLU A 119 7.58 8.67 1.34
N LEU A 120 8.61 9.26 0.71
CA LEU A 120 9.76 8.51 0.24
C LEU A 120 10.77 8.24 1.35
N ALA A 121 11.22 7.00 1.47
CA ALA A 121 12.41 6.63 2.23
C ALA A 121 13.61 6.57 1.29
N LEU A 122 14.68 7.33 1.60
CA LEU A 122 15.86 7.44 0.75
C LEU A 122 17.06 6.73 1.36
N VAL A 123 17.80 6.01 0.54
CA VAL A 123 19.11 5.45 0.87
C VAL A 123 20.15 6.33 0.19
N THR A 124 20.92 7.07 1.00
CA THR A 124 21.93 8.00 0.53
C THR A 124 23.38 7.51 0.71
N MET A 125 23.53 6.42 1.46
CA MET A 125 24.82 5.81 1.73
C MET A 125 24.78 4.29 1.54
N GLY A 126 25.83 3.71 1.00
CA GLY A 126 26.01 2.27 0.85
C GLY A 126 27.48 1.89 0.96
N GLY A 127 27.81 0.77 1.64
CA GLY A 127 29.18 0.35 1.79
C GLY A 127 30.11 1.35 2.50
N GLY A 128 29.55 2.20 3.37
CA GLY A 128 30.28 3.26 4.07
C GLY A 128 30.58 4.51 3.24
N LYS A 129 30.03 4.63 2.04
CA LYS A 129 30.22 5.78 1.13
C LYS A 129 28.88 6.42 0.79
N VAL A 130 28.92 7.73 0.55
CA VAL A 130 27.78 8.44 -0.03
C VAL A 130 27.58 7.96 -1.47
N LEU A 131 26.35 7.66 -1.84
CA LEU A 131 26.00 7.27 -3.21
C LEU A 131 26.02 8.48 -4.13
N GLU A 132 26.46 8.29 -5.37
CA GLU A 132 26.41 9.35 -6.41
C GLU A 132 24.96 9.74 -6.72
N GLU A 133 24.07 8.74 -6.74
CA GLU A 133 22.62 8.92 -6.86
C GLU A 133 21.94 8.26 -5.68
N PRO A 134 21.02 8.95 -4.97
CA PRO A 134 20.21 8.33 -3.95
C PRO A 134 19.33 7.21 -4.52
N LEU A 135 19.06 6.22 -3.70
CA LEU A 135 18.08 5.17 -4.02
C LEU A 135 16.81 5.38 -3.19
N VAL A 136 15.68 5.04 -3.76
CA VAL A 136 14.39 5.05 -3.10
C VAL A 136 14.05 3.65 -2.66
N VAL A 137 13.64 3.47 -1.40
CA VAL A 137 12.99 2.24 -0.97
C VAL A 137 11.58 2.27 -1.56
N ARG A 138 11.26 1.33 -2.44
CA ARG A 138 10.05 1.38 -3.28
C ARG A 138 8.77 1.68 -2.50
N PRO A 139 8.04 2.74 -2.83
CA PRO A 139 6.68 2.97 -2.34
C PRO A 139 5.63 2.25 -3.20
N THR A 140 6.02 1.88 -4.41
CA THR A 140 5.31 1.16 -5.47
C THR A 140 6.32 0.78 -6.55
N SER A 141 6.00 -0.10 -7.48
CA SER A 141 7.00 -0.65 -8.42
C SER A 141 6.79 -0.29 -9.89
N GLU A 142 5.80 0.54 -10.25
CA GLU A 142 5.49 0.85 -11.66
C GLU A 142 6.72 1.29 -12.45
N THR A 143 7.53 2.20 -11.89
CA THR A 143 8.68 2.77 -12.59
C THR A 143 9.73 1.73 -12.97
N ILE A 144 10.08 0.83 -12.04
CA ILE A 144 11.06 -0.23 -12.31
C ILE A 144 10.47 -1.33 -13.19
N VAL A 145 9.19 -1.68 -13.00
CA VAL A 145 8.53 -2.70 -13.81
C VAL A 145 8.39 -2.23 -15.25
N ASN A 146 7.88 -1.02 -15.47
CA ASN A 146 7.72 -0.45 -16.82
C ASN A 146 9.07 -0.29 -17.54
N HIS A 147 10.12 0.10 -16.79
CA HIS A 147 11.47 0.12 -17.35
C HIS A 147 11.91 -1.27 -17.85
N MET A 148 11.66 -2.32 -17.08
CA MET A 148 12.01 -3.68 -17.49
C MET A 148 11.12 -4.17 -18.63
N PHE A 149 9.83 -3.88 -18.61
CA PHE A 149 8.89 -4.22 -19.69
C PHE A 149 9.30 -3.59 -21.02
N SER A 150 9.76 -2.33 -21.00
CA SER A 150 10.26 -1.65 -22.20
C SER A 150 11.50 -2.34 -22.82
N GLN A 151 12.23 -3.11 -22.03
CA GLN A 151 13.38 -3.89 -22.52
C GLN A 151 12.99 -5.30 -22.95
N TRP A 152 12.02 -5.93 -22.27
CA TRP A 152 11.63 -7.31 -22.53
C TRP A 152 10.66 -7.44 -23.70
N ILE A 153 9.77 -6.46 -23.90
CA ILE A 153 8.80 -6.49 -24.99
C ILE A 153 9.46 -5.94 -26.26
N GLN A 154 9.85 -6.84 -27.15
CA GLN A 154 10.50 -6.52 -28.42
C GLN A 154 9.52 -6.58 -29.61
N SER A 155 8.41 -7.27 -29.46
CA SER A 155 7.38 -7.41 -30.49
C SER A 155 6.00 -7.68 -29.88
N TYR A 156 4.94 -7.55 -30.70
CA TYR A 156 3.58 -7.90 -30.29
C TYR A 156 3.42 -9.38 -29.88
N ARG A 157 4.36 -10.24 -30.23
CA ARG A 157 4.35 -11.67 -29.86
C ARG A 157 4.73 -11.89 -28.40
N ASP A 158 5.33 -10.90 -27.75
CA ASP A 158 5.69 -10.94 -26.35
C ASP A 158 4.51 -10.51 -25.45
N LEU A 159 3.37 -10.20 -26.07
CA LEU A 159 2.14 -9.75 -25.40
C LEU A 159 1.05 -10.84 -25.44
N PRO A 160 0.16 -10.93 -24.44
CA PRO A 160 0.21 -10.14 -23.21
C PRO A 160 1.35 -10.59 -22.29
N LEU A 161 1.94 -9.64 -21.55
CA LEU A 161 2.86 -9.93 -20.48
C LEU A 161 2.12 -9.74 -19.16
N LEU A 162 1.96 -10.81 -18.37
CA LEU A 162 1.14 -10.84 -17.16
C LEU A 162 1.99 -11.24 -15.96
N MET A 163 2.34 -10.29 -15.12
CA MET A 163 3.20 -10.53 -13.96
C MET A 163 2.54 -10.12 -12.67
N ASN A 164 2.85 -10.87 -11.62
CA ASN A 164 2.50 -10.59 -10.24
C ASN A 164 3.76 -10.57 -9.39
N GLN A 165 3.78 -9.70 -8.39
CA GLN A 165 4.82 -9.64 -7.38
C GLN A 165 4.22 -9.65 -5.98
N TRP A 166 4.68 -10.59 -5.14
CA TRP A 166 4.49 -10.56 -3.71
C TRP A 166 5.68 -9.85 -3.07
N ALA A 167 5.44 -8.73 -2.42
CA ALA A 167 6.51 -7.86 -1.96
C ALA A 167 6.10 -7.02 -0.75
N ASN A 168 7.07 -6.31 -0.21
CA ASN A 168 6.87 -5.20 0.71
C ASN A 168 7.00 -3.87 -0.03
N VAL A 169 6.39 -2.84 0.50
CA VAL A 169 6.59 -1.44 0.10
C VAL A 169 6.73 -0.56 1.33
N HIS A 170 7.35 0.60 1.14
CA HIS A 170 7.60 1.57 2.20
C HIS A 170 6.94 2.91 1.85
N ARG A 171 6.09 3.40 2.74
CA ARG A 171 5.48 4.72 2.66
C ARG A 171 5.64 5.40 4.01
N TRP A 172 6.27 6.56 4.03
CA TRP A 172 6.60 7.25 5.29
C TRP A 172 5.34 7.84 5.91
N GLU A 173 4.67 7.02 6.72
CA GLU A 173 3.40 7.37 7.35
C GLU A 173 3.65 8.07 8.70
N MET A 174 3.04 9.23 8.90
CA MET A 174 3.20 10.00 10.13
C MET A 174 2.32 9.48 11.27
N ARG A 175 1.17 8.87 10.95
CA ARG A 175 0.21 8.35 11.92
C ARG A 175 -0.01 6.87 11.70
N THR A 176 0.79 6.06 12.36
CA THR A 176 0.77 4.60 12.20
C THR A 176 -0.33 3.94 13.04
N ARG A 177 -0.90 2.86 12.52
CA ARG A 177 -1.84 1.99 13.20
C ARG A 177 -1.62 0.55 12.74
N PRO A 178 -1.48 -0.43 13.65
CA PRO A 178 -1.21 -1.82 13.28
C PRO A 178 -2.15 -2.34 12.18
N PHE A 179 -1.59 -2.99 11.17
CA PHE A 179 -2.19 -3.51 9.94
C PHE A 179 -2.85 -2.48 9.00
N ILE A 180 -3.34 -1.35 9.51
CA ILE A 180 -4.08 -0.38 8.67
C ILE A 180 -3.14 0.67 8.06
N ARG A 181 -2.19 1.17 8.85
CA ARG A 181 -1.22 2.20 8.45
C ARG A 181 0.12 1.93 9.12
N THR A 182 1.09 1.42 8.36
CA THR A 182 2.46 1.14 8.82
C THR A 182 3.46 1.72 7.82
N LEU A 183 4.70 1.96 8.24
CA LEU A 183 5.76 2.43 7.32
C LEU A 183 6.08 1.42 6.25
N GLU A 184 6.04 0.16 6.60
CA GLU A 184 6.23 -0.98 5.71
C GLU A 184 5.03 -1.90 5.80
N PHE A 185 4.57 -2.40 4.67
CA PHE A 185 3.52 -3.40 4.63
C PHE A 185 3.74 -4.39 3.49
N LEU A 186 3.21 -5.58 3.68
CA LEU A 186 3.18 -6.63 2.66
C LEU A 186 1.97 -6.39 1.77
N TRP A 187 2.17 -6.60 0.48
CA TRP A 187 1.11 -6.50 -0.49
C TRP A 187 1.32 -7.43 -1.69
N GLN A 188 0.40 -7.40 -2.61
CA GLN A 188 0.53 -7.92 -3.96
C GLN A 188 0.38 -6.74 -4.92
N GLU A 189 1.17 -6.77 -5.98
CA GLU A 189 1.01 -5.88 -7.13
C GLU A 189 1.14 -6.69 -8.41
N GLY A 190 0.15 -6.54 -9.29
CA GLY A 190 0.18 -7.11 -10.63
C GLY A 190 0.49 -6.02 -11.65
N HIS A 191 1.34 -6.35 -12.61
CA HIS A 191 1.72 -5.46 -13.71
C HIS A 191 1.58 -6.21 -15.01
N THR A 192 0.84 -5.63 -15.94
CA THR A 192 0.53 -6.29 -17.21
C THR A 192 0.73 -5.34 -18.39
N ALA A 193 1.06 -5.91 -19.55
CA ALA A 193 1.13 -5.18 -20.80
C ALA A 193 0.33 -5.93 -21.86
N HIS A 194 -0.43 -5.21 -22.67
CA HIS A 194 -1.37 -5.75 -23.63
C HIS A 194 -1.18 -5.13 -25.01
N ALA A 195 -1.64 -5.81 -26.06
CA ALA A 195 -1.53 -5.29 -27.42
C ALA A 195 -2.57 -4.21 -27.73
N THR A 196 -3.72 -4.24 -27.07
CA THR A 196 -4.82 -3.29 -27.31
C THR A 196 -5.35 -2.69 -26.01
N ALA A 197 -6.02 -1.54 -26.14
CA ALA A 197 -6.67 -0.88 -25.01
C ALA A 197 -7.83 -1.73 -24.46
N GLU A 198 -8.53 -2.46 -25.30
CA GLU A 198 -9.64 -3.34 -24.93
C GLU A 198 -9.17 -4.52 -24.08
N GLU A 199 -8.02 -5.11 -24.44
CA GLU A 199 -7.39 -6.18 -23.64
C GLU A 199 -6.98 -5.65 -22.27
N ALA A 200 -6.33 -4.49 -22.21
CA ALA A 200 -5.93 -3.86 -20.96
C ALA A 200 -7.13 -3.52 -20.05
N GLU A 201 -8.23 -3.05 -20.65
CA GLU A 201 -9.46 -2.75 -19.90
C GLU A 201 -10.11 -4.04 -19.38
N THR A 202 -10.15 -5.08 -20.18
CA THR A 202 -10.67 -6.40 -19.79
C THR A 202 -9.89 -6.95 -18.63
N GLU A 203 -8.57 -6.86 -18.67
CA GLU A 203 -7.69 -7.30 -17.58
C GLU A 203 -7.91 -6.49 -16.29
N ALA A 204 -8.00 -5.17 -16.39
CA ALA A 204 -8.26 -4.32 -15.24
C ALA A 204 -9.58 -4.68 -14.54
N VAL A 205 -10.63 -4.97 -15.31
CA VAL A 205 -11.94 -5.42 -14.79
C VAL A 205 -11.87 -6.83 -14.23
N GLN A 206 -11.13 -7.74 -14.87
CA GLN A 206 -10.92 -9.10 -14.39
C GLN A 206 -10.28 -9.09 -13.01
N MET A 207 -9.20 -8.33 -12.81
CA MET A 207 -8.47 -8.29 -11.54
C MET A 207 -9.29 -7.69 -10.41
N ILE A 208 -10.02 -6.62 -10.63
CA ILE A 208 -10.88 -6.07 -9.56
C ILE A 208 -11.98 -7.04 -9.14
N ASN A 209 -12.47 -7.89 -10.06
CA ASN A 209 -13.43 -8.94 -9.74
C ASN A 209 -12.80 -10.10 -8.94
N VAL A 210 -11.53 -10.44 -9.19
CA VAL A 210 -10.80 -11.41 -8.36
C VAL A 210 -10.66 -10.89 -6.92
N TYR A 211 -10.33 -9.61 -6.74
CA TYR A 211 -10.25 -8.99 -5.42
C TYR A 211 -11.60 -8.96 -4.71
N ARG A 212 -12.67 -8.65 -5.44
CA ARG A 212 -14.03 -8.71 -4.89
C ARG A 212 -14.38 -10.12 -4.43
N GLU A 213 -14.14 -11.13 -5.27
CA GLU A 213 -14.42 -12.53 -4.93
C GLU A 213 -13.71 -12.94 -3.63
N PHE A 214 -12.44 -12.61 -3.50
CA PHE A 214 -11.70 -12.84 -2.27
C PHE A 214 -12.35 -12.14 -1.07
N ALA A 215 -12.64 -10.86 -1.19
CA ALA A 215 -13.22 -10.06 -0.10
C ALA A 215 -14.55 -10.66 0.38
N GLU A 216 -15.45 -10.98 -0.56
CA GLU A 216 -16.81 -11.43 -0.23
C GLU A 216 -16.86 -12.90 0.21
N THR A 217 -16.13 -13.79 -0.48
CA THR A 217 -16.27 -15.25 -0.27
C THR A 217 -15.28 -15.83 0.72
N VAL A 218 -14.09 -15.26 0.84
CA VAL A 218 -13.02 -15.77 1.72
C VAL A 218 -12.91 -14.93 2.98
N ALA A 219 -12.80 -13.61 2.83
CA ALA A 219 -12.65 -12.69 3.95
C ALA A 219 -14.00 -12.33 4.62
N ALA A 220 -15.14 -12.75 4.04
CA ALA A 220 -16.50 -12.40 4.48
C ALA A 220 -16.68 -10.88 4.69
N MET A 221 -16.02 -10.10 3.86
CA MET A 221 -16.01 -8.64 3.90
C MET A 221 -16.85 -8.10 2.74
N PRO A 222 -18.05 -7.55 3.02
CA PRO A 222 -18.85 -6.93 1.96
C PRO A 222 -18.15 -5.70 1.42
N VAL A 223 -18.04 -5.62 0.10
CA VAL A 223 -17.39 -4.51 -0.60
C VAL A 223 -18.27 -3.93 -1.70
N VAL A 224 -18.04 -2.65 -1.99
CA VAL A 224 -18.63 -1.97 -3.13
C VAL A 224 -17.59 -1.89 -4.22
N VAL A 225 -17.91 -2.41 -5.40
CA VAL A 225 -17.08 -2.27 -6.60
C VAL A 225 -17.45 -0.98 -7.32
N GLY A 226 -16.46 -0.20 -7.71
CA GLY A 226 -16.70 1.05 -8.40
C GLY A 226 -15.50 1.54 -9.20
N ARG A 227 -15.71 2.63 -9.93
CA ARG A 227 -14.68 3.38 -10.61
C ARG A 227 -14.42 4.67 -9.82
N LYS A 228 -13.17 4.97 -9.55
CA LYS A 228 -12.80 6.19 -8.83
C LYS A 228 -13.10 7.45 -9.65
N SER A 229 -13.43 8.52 -8.95
CA SER A 229 -13.54 9.85 -9.55
C SER A 229 -12.18 10.31 -10.08
N ARG A 230 -12.16 11.27 -10.99
CA ARG A 230 -10.91 11.82 -11.55
C ARG A 230 -9.96 12.39 -10.51
N LYS A 231 -10.48 12.83 -9.36
CA LYS A 231 -9.68 13.39 -8.26
C LYS A 231 -8.98 12.33 -7.43
N GLU A 232 -9.52 11.10 -7.43
CA GLU A 232 -9.07 10.00 -6.58
C GLU A 232 -8.44 8.85 -7.37
N GLN A 233 -8.51 8.91 -8.70
CA GLN A 233 -7.86 7.89 -9.52
C GLN A 233 -6.35 8.02 -9.42
N PHE A 234 -5.65 6.91 -9.65
CA PHE A 234 -4.20 6.87 -9.66
C PHE A 234 -3.63 7.86 -10.69
N ALA A 235 -2.59 8.57 -10.30
CA ALA A 235 -1.96 9.58 -11.15
C ALA A 235 -1.48 8.96 -12.47
N GLY A 236 -1.84 9.59 -13.59
CA GLY A 236 -1.52 9.08 -14.93
C GLY A 236 -2.43 7.97 -15.45
N ALA A 237 -3.31 7.37 -14.64
CA ALA A 237 -4.21 6.32 -15.11
C ALA A 237 -5.35 6.88 -15.96
N ASN A 238 -5.75 6.13 -17.00
CA ASN A 238 -6.98 6.38 -17.75
C ASN A 238 -8.22 6.12 -16.91
N CYS A 239 -8.18 5.07 -16.08
CA CYS A 239 -9.18 4.80 -15.07
C CYS A 239 -8.61 3.95 -13.94
N THR A 240 -9.28 4.03 -12.79
CA THR A 240 -8.99 3.20 -11.60
C THR A 240 -10.29 2.55 -11.15
N TYR A 241 -10.29 1.23 -11.09
CA TYR A 241 -11.31 0.43 -10.42
C TYR A 241 -10.91 0.19 -8.97
N THR A 242 -11.89 0.07 -8.10
CA THR A 242 -11.68 -0.10 -6.66
C THR A 242 -12.72 -1.03 -6.07
N ILE A 243 -12.33 -1.76 -5.03
CA ILE A 243 -13.27 -2.33 -4.06
C ILE A 243 -13.10 -1.60 -2.74
N GLU A 244 -14.18 -1.18 -2.15
CA GLU A 244 -14.19 -0.40 -0.91
C GLU A 244 -15.12 -1.01 0.12
N ALA A 245 -14.62 -1.14 1.35
CA ALA A 245 -15.38 -1.60 2.50
C ALA A 245 -15.83 -0.42 3.36
N MET A 246 -17.03 -0.50 3.93
CA MET A 246 -17.55 0.53 4.83
C MET A 246 -16.99 0.33 6.24
N MET A 247 -16.35 1.37 6.76
CA MET A 247 -15.87 1.42 8.13
C MET A 247 -16.95 1.88 9.11
N GLY A 248 -16.76 1.57 10.39
CA GLY A 248 -17.70 1.95 11.45
C GLY A 248 -17.94 3.45 11.59
N ASP A 249 -16.96 4.28 11.20
CA ASP A 249 -17.06 5.74 11.14
C ASP A 249 -17.74 6.26 9.85
N LYS A 250 -18.32 5.38 9.05
CA LYS A 250 -18.99 5.65 7.77
C LYS A 250 -18.06 6.13 6.65
N LYS A 251 -16.75 5.94 6.80
CA LYS A 251 -15.79 6.18 5.73
C LYS A 251 -15.55 4.90 4.95
N ALA A 252 -15.29 5.05 3.65
CA ALA A 252 -14.87 3.94 2.81
C ALA A 252 -13.38 3.65 3.04
N LEU A 253 -13.05 2.37 3.19
CA LEU A 253 -11.68 1.87 3.20
C LEU A 253 -11.43 1.15 1.88
N GLN A 254 -10.45 1.63 1.10
CA GLN A 254 -10.00 0.95 -0.10
C GLN A 254 -9.35 -0.39 0.26
N ALA A 255 -9.90 -1.47 -0.26
CA ALA A 255 -9.40 -2.83 -0.01
C ALA A 255 -8.59 -3.39 -1.19
N GLY A 256 -8.78 -2.86 -2.39
CA GLY A 256 -8.02 -3.23 -3.58
C GLY A 256 -8.31 -2.29 -4.74
N THR A 257 -7.35 -2.17 -5.65
CA THR A 257 -7.47 -1.36 -6.86
C THR A 257 -6.92 -2.08 -8.07
N SER A 258 -7.45 -1.72 -9.23
CA SER A 258 -6.93 -2.09 -10.53
C SER A 258 -6.93 -0.87 -11.44
N HIS A 259 -5.79 -0.60 -12.07
CA HIS A 259 -5.57 0.61 -12.85
C HIS A 259 -5.35 0.27 -14.32
N ASN A 260 -6.05 0.98 -15.21
CA ASN A 260 -5.68 1.03 -16.61
C ASN A 260 -4.81 2.27 -16.82
N LEU A 261 -3.52 2.08 -16.99
CA LEU A 261 -2.54 3.16 -17.13
C LEU A 261 -2.47 3.75 -18.53
N GLY A 262 -3.14 3.14 -19.52
CA GLY A 262 -3.09 3.60 -20.90
C GLY A 262 -1.77 3.23 -21.58
N GLN A 263 -1.17 4.19 -22.29
CA GLN A 263 0.06 4.03 -23.07
C GLN A 263 1.23 4.81 -22.45
N ASN A 264 1.31 4.85 -21.15
CA ASN A 264 2.40 5.56 -20.45
C ASN A 264 3.62 4.68 -20.26
#